data_6bf9d2a5edd9f82eff73fffbe7568aa8
#
_entry.id   6bf9d2a5edd9f82eff73fffbe7568aa8
#
_cell.length_a   1.000
_cell.length_b   1.000
_cell.length_c   1.000
_cell.angle_alpha   90.00
_cell.angle_beta   90.00
_cell.angle_gamma   90.00
#
_symmetry.space_group_name_H-M   'P 1'
#
loop_
_entity.id
_entity.type
_entity.pdbx_description
1 polymer ?
#
loop_
_entity_poly.entity_id
_entity_poly.type
_entity_poly.pdbx_seq_one_letter_code
_entity_poly.pdbx_strand_id
1 'polypeptide(L)'
;MSVKTASAQMLWIAVSDFSESVIVPLMAAFKTPKELGYRFPAEWEQQEAIWFAWPVRRTLWPDCFDRVRKQLAALYVLAARYQFVRILCAAEEQPILRKSMASHGDDSAVELYDYQTDDVWIRDFGPLFLIHDHKQELCITDWRYNAWGNKFPEQQKDDRATAWIAEQLGLCHFQFNQ
;
A
#
# COMPACT_ATOMS: atom_id res chain seq x y z
N MET A 1 -24.48 12.95 7.59
CA MET A 1 -24.93 11.61 7.99
C MET A 1 -23.69 10.84 8.41
N SER A 2 -23.60 10.48 9.69
CA SER A 2 -22.41 9.92 10.33
C SER A 2 -22.32 8.42 10.05
N VAL A 3 -21.26 7.96 9.41
CA VAL A 3 -20.97 6.53 9.24
C VAL A 3 -20.28 6.04 10.52
N LYS A 4 -20.95 5.18 11.26
CA LYS A 4 -20.42 4.57 12.49
C LYS A 4 -19.39 3.51 12.10
N THR A 5 -18.16 3.71 12.56
CA THR A 5 -17.10 2.70 12.58
C THR A 5 -17.51 1.56 13.53
N ALA A 6 -17.60 0.35 13.01
CA ALA A 6 -17.76 -0.85 13.83
C ALA A 6 -16.37 -1.28 14.33
N SER A 7 -16.08 -0.98 15.60
CA SER A 7 -14.91 -1.53 16.28
C SER A 7 -15.22 -2.97 16.70
N ALA A 8 -14.42 -3.92 16.27
CA ALA A 8 -14.43 -5.28 16.76
C ALA A 8 -13.87 -5.28 18.19
N GLN A 9 -14.74 -5.23 19.19
CA GLN A 9 -14.38 -5.47 20.59
C GLN A 9 -14.22 -6.98 20.82
N MET A 10 -13.02 -7.39 21.19
CA MET A 10 -12.79 -8.71 21.78
C MET A 10 -13.54 -8.78 23.12
N LEU A 11 -14.60 -9.56 23.16
CA LEU A 11 -15.32 -9.87 24.38
C LEU A 11 -14.59 -11.02 25.09
N TRP A 12 -13.90 -10.72 26.19
CA TRP A 12 -13.41 -11.74 27.12
C TRP A 12 -14.55 -12.13 28.04
N ILE A 13 -15.10 -13.34 27.86
CA ILE A 13 -15.97 -13.93 28.82
C ILE A 13 -15.11 -14.82 29.72
N ALA A 14 -14.92 -14.40 30.97
CA ALA A 14 -14.37 -15.26 31.99
C ALA A 14 -15.44 -16.24 32.41
N VAL A 15 -15.30 -17.51 32.06
CA VAL A 15 -16.10 -18.60 32.61
C VAL A 15 -15.21 -19.37 33.58
N SER A 16 -15.42 -19.17 34.86
CA SER A 16 -14.94 -20.05 35.91
C SER A 16 -15.75 -21.35 35.90
N ASP A 17 -15.05 -22.46 35.94
CA ASP A 17 -15.55 -23.84 36.03
C ASP A 17 -15.97 -24.48 34.69
N PHE A 18 -14.99 -25.06 34.02
CA PHE A 18 -15.20 -26.25 33.18
C PHE A 18 -14.01 -27.20 33.27
N SER A 19 -14.30 -28.46 33.62
CA SER A 19 -13.40 -29.61 33.63
C SER A 19 -12.69 -29.79 32.29
N GLU A 20 -11.45 -30.27 32.35
CA GLU A 20 -10.62 -30.65 31.19
C GLU A 20 -11.40 -31.55 30.22
N SER A 21 -11.83 -31.01 29.11
CA SER A 21 -11.99 -31.66 27.82
C SER A 21 -12.87 -30.78 26.92
N VAL A 22 -12.31 -30.37 25.83
CA VAL A 22 -12.84 -29.61 24.68
C VAL A 22 -12.38 -28.13 24.66
N ILE A 23 -11.10 -27.90 24.50
CA ILE A 23 -10.65 -26.72 23.78
C ILE A 23 -10.80 -27.05 22.30
N VAL A 24 -11.98 -26.85 21.76
CA VAL A 24 -12.14 -26.65 20.32
C VAL A 24 -11.71 -25.21 20.09
N PRO A 25 -10.59 -24.92 19.38
CA PRO A 25 -10.31 -23.56 18.96
C PRO A 25 -11.47 -23.19 18.06
N LEU A 26 -12.28 -22.22 18.48
CA LEU A 26 -13.21 -21.52 17.60
C LEU A 26 -12.33 -20.70 16.61
N MET A 27 -11.71 -21.38 15.67
CA MET A 27 -11.22 -20.79 14.47
C MET A 27 -12.46 -20.33 13.70
N ALA A 28 -12.91 -19.12 13.99
CA ALA A 28 -13.79 -18.42 13.07
C ALA A 28 -13.08 -18.52 11.73
N ALA A 29 -13.65 -19.29 10.80
CA ALA A 29 -13.07 -19.50 9.49
C ALA A 29 -12.98 -18.12 8.84
N PHE A 30 -11.77 -17.56 8.77
CA PHE A 30 -11.53 -16.31 8.08
C PHE A 30 -11.87 -16.55 6.62
N LYS A 31 -12.94 -15.91 6.15
CA LYS A 31 -13.33 -15.99 4.75
C LYS A 31 -12.22 -15.36 3.90
N THR A 32 -11.87 -16.03 2.84
CA THR A 32 -10.96 -15.52 1.84
C THR A 32 -11.59 -14.33 1.09
N PRO A 33 -10.81 -13.43 0.48
CA PRO A 33 -11.35 -12.37 -0.36
C PRO A 33 -12.36 -12.91 -1.41
N LYS A 34 -12.05 -14.03 -2.04
CA LYS A 34 -12.92 -14.67 -3.02
C LYS A 34 -14.28 -15.08 -2.45
N GLU A 35 -14.30 -15.66 -1.23
CA GLU A 35 -15.55 -16.05 -0.56
C GLU A 35 -16.39 -14.83 -0.13
N LEU A 36 -15.76 -13.66 -0.04
CA LEU A 36 -16.40 -12.38 0.23
C LEU A 36 -16.81 -11.63 -1.06
N GLY A 37 -16.60 -12.21 -2.23
CA GLY A 37 -16.98 -11.64 -3.53
C GLY A 37 -15.96 -10.68 -4.14
N TYR A 38 -14.71 -10.69 -3.65
CA TYR A 38 -13.64 -9.90 -4.23
C TYR A 38 -12.85 -10.71 -5.26
N ARG A 39 -12.39 -10.04 -6.30
CA ARG A 39 -11.48 -10.56 -7.31
C ARG A 39 -10.28 -9.65 -7.52
N PHE A 40 -9.21 -10.20 -8.05
CA PHE A 40 -8.08 -9.42 -8.54
C PHE A 40 -8.41 -8.96 -9.97
N PRO A 41 -8.40 -7.63 -10.26
CA PRO A 41 -8.65 -7.13 -11.60
C PRO A 41 -7.48 -7.47 -12.53
N ALA A 42 -7.76 -7.62 -13.81
CA ALA A 42 -6.73 -7.76 -14.82
C ALA A 42 -6.01 -6.42 -15.03
N GLU A 43 -4.71 -6.44 -15.38
CA GLU A 43 -3.91 -5.22 -15.54
C GLU A 43 -4.42 -4.26 -16.64
N TRP A 44 -5.18 -4.77 -17.60
CA TRP A 44 -5.80 -3.96 -18.67
C TRP A 44 -7.19 -3.41 -18.32
N GLU A 45 -7.74 -3.73 -17.15
CA GLU A 45 -8.97 -3.09 -16.68
C GLU A 45 -8.68 -1.62 -16.32
N GLN A 46 -9.72 -0.79 -16.36
CA GLN A 46 -9.59 0.62 -16.07
C GLN A 46 -9.03 0.82 -14.64
N GLN A 47 -7.95 1.56 -14.55
CA GLN A 47 -7.28 1.91 -13.29
C GLN A 47 -7.62 3.35 -12.90
N GLU A 48 -7.82 3.59 -11.62
CA GLU A 48 -8.01 4.96 -11.09
C GLU A 48 -6.69 5.71 -11.05
N ALA A 49 -5.62 5.07 -10.57
CA ALA A 49 -4.31 5.68 -10.41
C ALA A 49 -3.19 4.64 -10.53
N ILE A 50 -1.98 5.12 -10.82
CA ILE A 50 -0.75 4.34 -10.69
C ILE A 50 0.05 4.85 -9.49
N TRP A 51 0.64 3.94 -8.74
CA TRP A 51 1.46 4.26 -7.57
C TRP A 51 2.95 4.20 -7.87
N PHE A 52 3.68 5.13 -7.28
CA PHE A 52 5.14 5.18 -7.29
C PHE A 52 5.68 5.48 -5.89
N ALA A 53 6.99 5.31 -5.70
CA ALA A 53 7.72 5.71 -4.52
C ALA A 53 8.91 6.58 -4.90
N TRP A 54 9.15 7.67 -4.13
CA TRP A 54 10.24 8.60 -4.39
C TRP A 54 11.54 8.12 -3.76
N PRO A 55 12.67 8.08 -4.51
CA PRO A 55 13.95 7.61 -3.98
C PRO A 55 14.54 8.61 -2.97
N VAL A 56 14.86 8.10 -1.77
CA VAL A 56 15.45 8.90 -0.68
C VAL A 56 16.87 8.42 -0.30
N ARG A 57 17.21 7.16 -0.57
CA ARG A 57 18.49 6.57 -0.16
C ARG A 57 19.55 6.71 -1.26
N ARG A 58 20.44 7.69 -1.08
CA ARG A 58 21.56 7.91 -2.00
C ARG A 58 22.49 6.69 -2.13
N THR A 59 22.62 5.90 -1.07
CA THR A 59 23.49 4.72 -1.04
C THR A 59 23.08 3.62 -2.02
N LEU A 60 21.82 3.59 -2.48
CA LEU A 60 21.35 2.66 -3.51
C LEU A 60 21.81 3.05 -4.93
N TRP A 61 22.12 4.35 -5.13
CA TRP A 61 22.59 4.89 -6.42
C TRP A 61 23.76 5.86 -6.21
N PRO A 62 24.92 5.41 -5.70
CA PRO A 62 25.98 6.30 -5.24
C PRO A 62 26.48 7.26 -6.33
N ASP A 63 26.55 6.82 -7.60
CA ASP A 63 27.09 7.59 -8.70
C ASP A 63 26.04 8.30 -9.57
N CYS A 64 24.76 8.01 -9.36
CA CYS A 64 23.72 8.50 -10.29
C CYS A 64 22.40 8.92 -9.60
N PHE A 65 22.37 9.08 -8.29
CA PHE A 65 21.16 9.37 -7.51
C PHE A 65 20.36 10.57 -8.06
N ASP A 66 21.01 11.68 -8.29
CA ASP A 66 20.33 12.89 -8.78
C ASP A 66 19.80 12.72 -10.21
N ARG A 67 20.49 11.92 -11.03
CA ARG A 67 20.01 11.54 -12.38
C ARG A 67 18.80 10.63 -12.32
N VAL A 68 18.79 9.64 -11.40
CA VAL A 68 17.63 8.76 -11.16
C VAL A 68 16.43 9.59 -10.74
N ARG A 69 16.56 10.47 -9.75
CA ARG A 69 15.50 11.37 -9.29
C ARG A 69 14.92 12.21 -10.42
N LYS A 70 15.77 12.80 -11.25
CA LYS A 70 15.34 13.59 -12.42
C LYS A 70 14.57 12.75 -13.44
N GLN A 71 15.02 11.53 -13.73
CA GLN A 71 14.36 10.65 -14.68
C GLN A 71 13.02 10.13 -14.14
N LEU A 72 12.93 9.80 -12.84
CA LEU A 72 11.68 9.40 -12.21
C LEU A 72 10.67 10.55 -12.18
N ALA A 73 11.09 11.78 -11.88
CA ALA A 73 10.21 12.94 -11.94
C ALA A 73 9.65 13.15 -13.37
N ALA A 74 10.46 12.96 -14.40
CA ALA A 74 10.01 13.01 -15.80
C ALA A 74 9.00 11.88 -16.10
N LEU A 75 9.26 10.67 -15.60
CA LEU A 75 8.35 9.53 -15.76
C LEU A 75 7.00 9.78 -15.09
N TYR A 76 6.97 10.35 -13.89
CA TYR A 76 5.74 10.64 -13.16
C TYR A 76 4.88 11.66 -13.92
N VAL A 77 5.48 12.74 -14.41
CA VAL A 77 4.79 13.73 -15.25
C VAL A 77 4.31 13.13 -16.57
N LEU A 78 5.09 12.23 -17.18
CA LEU A 78 4.66 11.52 -18.38
C LEU A 78 3.46 10.61 -18.09
N ALA A 79 3.49 9.83 -17.01
CA ALA A 79 2.38 8.97 -16.61
C ALA A 79 1.11 9.79 -16.29
N ALA A 80 1.27 10.97 -15.69
CA ALA A 80 0.18 11.88 -15.34
C ALA A 80 -0.64 12.39 -16.55
N ARG A 81 -0.10 12.26 -17.77
CA ARG A 81 -0.87 12.56 -19.01
C ARG A 81 -1.93 11.54 -19.34
N TYR A 82 -1.86 10.34 -18.76
CA TYR A 82 -2.71 9.21 -19.11
C TYR A 82 -3.62 8.77 -17.97
N GLN A 83 -3.19 8.95 -16.71
CA GLN A 83 -3.95 8.57 -15.52
C GLN A 83 -3.44 9.33 -14.30
N PHE A 84 -4.20 9.30 -13.20
CA PHE A 84 -3.73 9.83 -11.93
C PHE A 84 -2.48 9.09 -11.44
N VAL A 85 -1.56 9.86 -10.87
CA VAL A 85 -0.30 9.35 -10.31
C VAL A 85 -0.28 9.63 -8.82
N ARG A 86 -0.07 8.60 -8.02
CA ARG A 86 0.10 8.69 -6.57
C ARG A 86 1.52 8.31 -6.18
N ILE A 87 2.17 9.16 -5.40
CA ILE A 87 3.58 8.98 -5.07
C ILE A 87 3.77 8.99 -3.55
N LEU A 88 4.35 7.92 -3.01
CA LEU A 88 4.85 7.89 -1.64
C LEU A 88 6.12 8.75 -1.58
N CYS A 89 6.05 9.83 -0.84
CA CYS A 89 7.12 10.82 -0.73
C CYS A 89 7.05 11.52 0.62
N ALA A 90 8.07 11.36 1.46
CA ALA A 90 8.12 12.02 2.76
C ALA A 90 7.95 13.54 2.64
N ALA A 91 7.28 14.15 3.60
CA ALA A 91 6.90 15.56 3.56
C ALA A 91 8.08 16.49 3.26
N GLU A 92 9.24 16.22 3.85
CA GLU A 92 10.48 17.00 3.65
C GLU A 92 11.04 16.91 2.22
N GLU A 93 10.72 15.85 1.50
CA GLU A 93 11.18 15.62 0.13
C GLU A 93 10.20 16.15 -0.93
N GLN A 94 8.95 16.38 -0.57
CA GLN A 94 7.90 16.82 -1.51
C GLN A 94 8.24 18.13 -2.25
N PRO A 95 8.82 19.17 -1.62
CA PRO A 95 9.22 20.38 -2.35
C PRO A 95 10.28 20.12 -3.41
N ILE A 96 11.21 19.19 -3.15
CA ILE A 96 12.26 18.81 -4.09
C ILE A 96 11.66 18.08 -5.29
N LEU A 97 10.75 17.13 -5.02
CA LEU A 97 10.03 16.39 -6.06
C LEU A 97 9.19 17.34 -6.92
N ARG A 98 8.36 18.21 -6.31
CA ARG A 98 7.56 19.20 -7.04
C ARG A 98 8.41 20.08 -7.95
N LYS A 99 9.53 20.60 -7.44
CA LYS A 99 10.48 21.40 -8.24
C LYS A 99 11.05 20.58 -9.41
N SER A 100 11.37 19.32 -9.20
CA SER A 100 11.88 18.45 -10.25
C SER A 100 10.81 18.20 -11.34
N MET A 101 9.57 17.87 -10.94
CA MET A 101 8.46 17.62 -11.87
C MET A 101 8.10 18.87 -12.69
N ALA A 102 8.08 20.05 -12.09
CA ALA A 102 7.76 21.31 -12.78
C ALA A 102 8.65 21.60 -13.97
N SER A 103 9.87 21.04 -14.02
CA SER A 103 10.77 21.15 -15.17
C SER A 103 10.40 20.24 -16.35
N HIS A 104 9.44 19.32 -16.16
CA HIS A 104 9.05 18.30 -17.15
C HIS A 104 7.63 18.48 -17.70
N GLY A 105 6.81 19.31 -17.08
CA GLY A 105 5.45 19.61 -17.54
C GLY A 105 4.42 19.78 -16.42
N ASP A 106 3.13 19.58 -16.75
CA ASP A 106 2.03 19.69 -15.82
C ASP A 106 1.99 18.47 -14.88
N ASP A 107 1.95 18.74 -13.59
CA ASP A 107 1.84 17.74 -12.52
C ASP A 107 0.49 17.81 -11.76
N SER A 108 -0.53 18.42 -12.35
CA SER A 108 -1.86 18.59 -11.74
C SER A 108 -2.57 17.27 -11.42
N ALA A 109 -2.24 16.21 -12.17
CA ALA A 109 -2.75 14.86 -11.93
C ALA A 109 -1.82 14.02 -11.02
N VAL A 110 -0.89 14.67 -10.28
CA VAL A 110 0.02 14.00 -9.34
C VAL A 110 -0.36 14.33 -7.90
N GLU A 111 -0.66 13.31 -7.13
CA GLU A 111 -0.94 13.38 -5.70
C GLU A 111 0.24 12.82 -4.89
N LEU A 112 0.68 13.54 -3.88
CA LEU A 112 1.79 13.13 -3.01
C LEU A 112 1.25 12.67 -1.66
N TYR A 113 1.67 11.50 -1.25
CA TYR A 113 1.35 10.89 0.03
C TYR A 113 2.56 10.97 0.95
N ASP A 114 2.38 11.52 2.15
CA ASP A 114 3.45 11.67 3.14
C ASP A 114 3.84 10.33 3.76
N TYR A 115 4.64 9.59 3.03
CA TYR A 115 5.20 8.32 3.49
C TYR A 115 6.62 8.15 2.99
N GLN A 116 7.54 7.83 3.90
CA GLN A 116 8.93 7.52 3.57
C GLN A 116 9.09 6.02 3.35
N THR A 117 9.37 5.63 2.11
CA THR A 117 9.82 4.28 1.76
C THR A 117 11.34 4.13 1.97
N ASP A 118 11.82 2.91 2.02
CA ASP A 118 13.26 2.62 2.01
C ASP A 118 13.79 2.47 0.57
N ASP A 119 12.94 2.02 -0.38
CA ASP A 119 13.29 1.89 -1.80
C ASP A 119 12.08 2.26 -2.70
N VAL A 120 12.24 2.11 -4.00
CA VAL A 120 11.24 2.51 -5.02
C VAL A 120 10.39 1.35 -5.55
N TRP A 121 10.61 0.14 -5.10
CA TRP A 121 10.03 -1.09 -5.65
C TRP A 121 8.60 -1.34 -5.17
N ILE A 122 7.70 -0.37 -5.41
CA ILE A 122 6.31 -0.46 -4.97
C ILE A 122 5.52 -1.61 -5.62
N ARG A 123 5.98 -2.14 -6.75
CA ARG A 123 5.43 -3.36 -7.33
C ARG A 123 5.63 -4.57 -6.42
N ASP A 124 6.72 -4.59 -5.65
CA ASP A 124 7.08 -5.70 -4.78
C ASP A 124 6.48 -5.59 -3.39
N PHE A 125 6.47 -4.39 -2.81
CA PHE A 125 6.00 -4.17 -1.44
C PHE A 125 4.64 -3.48 -1.34
N GLY A 126 4.11 -2.94 -2.44
CA GLY A 126 2.88 -2.17 -2.44
C GLY A 126 1.61 -3.03 -2.42
N PRO A 127 0.46 -2.37 -2.29
CA PRO A 127 -0.83 -3.04 -2.20
C PRO A 127 -1.23 -3.74 -3.50
N LEU A 128 -1.87 -4.90 -3.37
CA LEU A 128 -2.63 -5.50 -4.44
C LEU A 128 -4.10 -5.17 -4.22
N PHE A 129 -4.67 -4.37 -5.10
CA PHE A 129 -6.05 -3.94 -5.02
C PHE A 129 -6.99 -5.02 -5.51
N LEU A 130 -8.06 -5.25 -4.76
CA LEU A 130 -9.16 -6.14 -5.10
C LEU A 130 -10.42 -5.33 -5.33
N ILE A 131 -11.23 -5.74 -6.28
CA ILE A 131 -12.54 -5.15 -6.55
C ILE A 131 -13.65 -6.15 -6.21
N HIS A 132 -14.77 -5.66 -5.67
CA HIS A 132 -15.92 -6.51 -5.41
C HIS A 132 -16.79 -6.64 -6.68
N ASP A 133 -17.18 -7.87 -7.02
CA ASP A 133 -17.90 -8.13 -8.28
C ASP A 133 -19.26 -7.44 -8.40
N HIS A 134 -19.92 -7.15 -7.28
CA HIS A 134 -21.31 -6.64 -7.27
C HIS A 134 -21.48 -5.33 -6.50
N LYS A 135 -20.41 -4.78 -5.95
CA LYS A 135 -20.43 -3.54 -5.18
C LYS A 135 -19.30 -2.62 -5.65
N GLN A 136 -19.50 -1.32 -5.47
CA GLN A 136 -18.42 -0.34 -5.70
C GLN A 136 -17.48 -0.28 -4.47
N GLU A 137 -16.87 -1.41 -4.15
CA GLU A 137 -15.98 -1.56 -2.99
C GLU A 137 -14.61 -2.03 -3.45
N LEU A 138 -13.59 -1.39 -2.91
CA LEU A 138 -12.19 -1.79 -3.04
C LEU A 138 -11.69 -2.38 -1.72
N CYS A 139 -10.80 -3.33 -1.82
CA CYS A 139 -10.05 -3.86 -0.70
C CYS A 139 -8.59 -4.06 -1.12
N ILE A 140 -7.72 -4.26 -0.15
CA ILE A 140 -6.29 -4.46 -0.39
C ILE A 140 -5.88 -5.80 0.20
N THR A 141 -4.99 -6.52 -0.49
CA THR A 141 -4.22 -7.59 0.14
C THR A 141 -2.89 -7.06 0.61
N ASP A 142 -2.56 -7.34 1.87
CA ASP A 142 -1.34 -6.92 2.54
C ASP A 142 -0.49 -8.16 2.82
N TRP A 143 0.54 -8.32 1.99
CA TRP A 143 1.49 -9.43 2.09
C TRP A 143 2.75 -8.96 2.78
N ARG A 144 3.29 -9.77 3.66
CA ARG A 144 4.55 -9.47 4.30
C ARG A 144 5.67 -9.38 3.27
N TYR A 145 6.26 -8.19 3.19
CA TYR A 145 7.45 -7.95 2.38
C TYR A 145 8.71 -8.13 3.23
N ASN A 146 9.57 -9.05 2.82
CA ASN A 146 10.78 -9.39 3.55
C ASN A 146 12.08 -9.02 2.81
N ALA A 147 12.03 -8.03 1.93
CA ALA A 147 13.17 -7.54 1.14
C ALA A 147 13.93 -8.70 0.44
N TRP A 148 13.15 -9.49 -0.30
CA TRP A 148 13.62 -10.67 -1.07
C TRP A 148 14.37 -11.69 -0.21
N GLY A 149 13.76 -12.11 0.90
CA GLY A 149 14.34 -13.10 1.80
C GLY A 149 15.38 -12.50 2.76
N ASN A 150 15.13 -11.29 3.25
CA ASN A 150 16.01 -10.52 4.14
C ASN A 150 17.38 -10.18 3.53
N LYS A 151 17.45 -10.11 2.21
CA LYS A 151 18.66 -9.68 1.51
C LYS A 151 19.02 -8.22 1.84
N PHE A 152 18.00 -7.39 2.12
CA PHE A 152 18.12 -5.98 2.48
C PHE A 152 17.35 -5.71 3.79
N PRO A 153 17.87 -6.14 4.94
CA PRO A 153 17.15 -6.12 6.21
C PRO A 153 16.81 -4.71 6.72
N GLU A 154 17.41 -3.68 6.12
CA GLU A 154 17.13 -2.27 6.40
C GLU A 154 15.85 -1.72 5.72
N GLN A 155 15.19 -2.49 4.87
CA GLN A 155 13.98 -2.07 4.13
C GLN A 155 12.69 -2.39 4.90
N GLN A 156 12.60 -1.97 6.16
CA GLN A 156 11.44 -2.29 7.02
C GLN A 156 10.25 -1.35 6.82
N LYS A 157 10.48 -0.13 6.30
CA LYS A 157 9.39 0.81 6.04
C LYS A 157 8.53 0.35 4.89
N ASP A 158 9.14 -0.28 3.90
CA ASP A 158 8.46 -0.80 2.72
C ASP A 158 7.41 -1.85 3.09
N ASP A 159 7.70 -2.75 4.05
CA ASP A 159 6.75 -3.75 4.56
C ASP A 159 5.47 -3.15 5.18
N ARG A 160 5.55 -1.91 5.67
CA ARG A 160 4.40 -1.22 6.31
C ARG A 160 3.61 -0.35 5.35
N ALA A 161 4.11 -0.14 4.15
CA ALA A 161 3.52 0.81 3.20
C ALA A 161 2.09 0.41 2.81
N THR A 162 1.83 -0.87 2.61
CA THR A 162 0.52 -1.38 2.21
C THR A 162 -0.55 -1.13 3.28
N ALA A 163 -0.26 -1.46 4.55
CA ALA A 163 -1.19 -1.19 5.65
C ALA A 163 -1.46 0.30 5.81
N TRP A 164 -0.42 1.13 5.69
CA TRP A 164 -0.55 2.58 5.74
C TRP A 164 -1.40 3.14 4.59
N ILE A 165 -1.20 2.66 3.35
CA ILE A 165 -2.03 3.05 2.19
C ILE A 165 -3.49 2.68 2.42
N ALA A 166 -3.77 1.49 2.96
CA ALA A 166 -5.13 1.06 3.28
C ALA A 166 -5.80 2.03 4.26
N GLU A 167 -5.09 2.46 5.30
CA GLU A 167 -5.57 3.44 6.27
C GLU A 167 -5.83 4.80 5.62
N GLN A 168 -4.90 5.31 4.81
CA GLN A 168 -5.06 6.61 4.13
C GLN A 168 -6.27 6.65 3.19
N LEU A 169 -6.53 5.54 2.50
CA LEU A 169 -7.64 5.43 1.56
C LEU A 169 -8.95 4.98 2.24
N GLY A 170 -8.94 4.65 3.54
CA GLY A 170 -10.09 4.13 4.26
C GLY A 170 -10.58 2.79 3.72
N LEU A 171 -9.69 1.96 3.19
CA LEU A 171 -10.00 0.67 2.59
C LEU A 171 -9.84 -0.47 3.61
N CYS A 172 -10.67 -1.50 3.45
CA CYS A 172 -10.43 -2.75 4.14
C CYS A 172 -9.17 -3.42 3.58
N HIS A 173 -8.44 -4.17 4.43
CA HIS A 173 -7.31 -4.94 3.95
C HIS A 173 -7.28 -6.34 4.57
N PHE A 174 -6.83 -7.29 3.77
CA PHE A 174 -6.60 -8.67 4.18
C PHE A 174 -5.11 -8.87 4.44
N GLN A 175 -4.73 -9.15 5.67
CA GLN A 175 -3.34 -9.45 6.03
C GLN A 175 -3.06 -10.93 5.88
N PHE A 176 -1.97 -11.26 5.20
CA PHE A 176 -1.46 -12.61 5.03
C PHE A 176 -0.08 -12.71 5.68
N ASN A 177 -0.07 -13.22 6.90
CA ASN A 177 1.17 -13.56 7.61
C ASN A 177 1.61 -14.95 7.17
N GLN A 178 2.73 -15.04 6.46
CA GLN A 178 3.41 -16.31 6.18
C GLN A 178 4.37 -16.66 7.30
#